data_7dceb4f77b71ae3deb638ffe2536f59f
#
_entry.id   7dceb4f77b71ae3deb638ffe2536f59f
#
_cell.length_a   1.000
_cell.length_b   1.000
_cell.length_c   1.000
_cell.angle_alpha   90.00
_cell.angle_beta   90.00
_cell.angle_gamma   90.00
#
_symmetry.space_group_name_H-M   'P 1'
#
loop_
_entity.id
_entity.type
_entity.pdbx_description
1 polymer ?
#
loop_
_entity_poly.entity_id
_entity_poly.type
_entity_poly.pdbx_seq_one_letter_code
_entity_poly.pdbx_strand_id
1 'polypeptide(L)'
;MAKRLIEKRAQRARRKHPFSLTSREIEVLQWVARGKSPWEIGEILQIKKRTVHEHVQTAVRKMGAANRIHAVAMAIRDRIVEL
;
A
#
# COMPACT_ATOMS: atom_id res chain seq x y z
N MET A 1 -8.08 -10.46 11.76
CA MET A 1 -8.19 -11.37 10.58
C MET A 1 -7.84 -10.68 9.29
N ALA A 2 -8.54 -9.58 8.93
CA ALA A 2 -8.25 -8.85 7.69
C ALA A 2 -6.80 -8.32 7.65
N LYS A 3 -6.32 -7.79 8.77
CA LYS A 3 -4.96 -7.25 8.84
C LYS A 3 -3.90 -8.32 8.56
N ARG A 4 -4.07 -9.52 9.15
CA ARG A 4 -3.13 -10.62 8.95
C ARG A 4 -3.10 -11.07 7.49
N LEU A 5 -4.27 -11.14 6.85
CA LEU A 5 -4.37 -11.53 5.45
C LEU A 5 -3.66 -10.51 4.54
N ILE A 6 -3.85 -9.22 4.82
CA ILE A 6 -3.20 -8.16 4.07
C ILE A 6 -1.68 -8.24 4.23
N GLU A 7 -1.20 -8.51 5.43
CA GLU A 7 0.23 -8.67 5.68
C GLU A 7 0.83 -9.82 4.86
N LYS A 8 0.14 -10.95 4.79
CA LYS A 8 0.59 -12.09 4.00
C LYS A 8 0.64 -11.76 2.51
N ARG A 9 -0.37 -11.04 2.00
CA ARG A 9 -0.40 -10.62 0.61
C ARG A 9 0.74 -9.66 0.30
N ALA A 10 1.01 -8.72 1.20
CA ALA A 10 2.09 -7.76 1.05
C ALA A 10 3.44 -8.45 0.96
N GLN A 11 3.70 -9.43 1.81
CA GLN A 11 4.94 -10.18 1.78
C GLN A 11 5.11 -10.96 0.47
N ARG A 12 4.04 -11.57 -0.01
CA ARG A 12 4.05 -12.33 -1.25
C ARG A 12 4.29 -11.43 -2.46
N ALA A 13 3.56 -10.32 -2.53
CA ALA A 13 3.68 -9.37 -3.63
C ALA A 13 5.07 -8.76 -3.70
N ARG A 14 5.66 -8.43 -2.54
CA ARG A 14 6.98 -7.82 -2.45
C ARG A 14 8.05 -8.64 -3.16
N ARG A 15 7.89 -9.97 -3.23
CA ARG A 15 8.85 -10.86 -3.88
C ARG A 15 8.67 -10.94 -5.39
N LYS A 16 7.51 -10.52 -5.92
CA LYS A 16 7.12 -10.78 -7.30
C LYS A 16 7.04 -9.55 -8.19
N HIS A 17 6.95 -8.35 -7.63
CA HIS A 17 6.77 -7.14 -8.43
C HIS A 17 8.10 -6.46 -8.72
N PRO A 18 8.19 -5.62 -9.78
CA PRO A 18 9.44 -4.98 -10.19
C PRO A 18 9.84 -3.77 -9.35
N PHE A 19 8.95 -3.29 -8.48
CA PHE A 19 9.20 -2.12 -7.65
C PHE A 19 9.76 -2.56 -6.30
N SER A 20 10.70 -1.82 -5.73
CA SER A 20 11.29 -2.17 -4.43
C SER A 20 10.42 -1.67 -3.28
N LEU A 21 9.15 -2.05 -3.27
CA LEU A 21 8.23 -1.66 -2.22
C LEU A 21 8.46 -2.48 -0.95
N THR A 22 8.40 -1.80 0.20
CA THR A 22 8.46 -2.49 1.48
C THR A 22 7.11 -3.12 1.80
N SER A 23 7.10 -4.08 2.72
CA SER A 23 5.86 -4.70 3.17
C SER A 23 4.89 -3.66 3.72
N ARG A 24 5.40 -2.66 4.46
CA ARG A 24 4.56 -1.61 5.03
C ARG A 24 3.97 -0.72 3.95
N GLU A 25 4.73 -0.41 2.91
CA GLU A 25 4.22 0.39 1.80
C GLU A 25 3.10 -0.34 1.07
N ILE A 26 3.27 -1.64 0.84
CA ILE A 26 2.23 -2.45 0.21
C ILE A 26 1.00 -2.54 1.11
N GLU A 27 1.19 -2.70 2.40
CA GLU A 27 0.09 -2.76 3.36
C GLU A 27 -0.72 -1.46 3.35
N VAL A 28 -0.04 -0.32 3.33
CA VAL A 28 -0.71 0.98 3.24
C VAL A 28 -1.49 1.10 1.94
N LEU A 29 -0.89 0.73 0.81
CA LEU A 29 -1.56 0.76 -0.50
C LEU A 29 -2.80 -0.14 -0.50
N GLN A 30 -2.73 -1.29 0.17
CA GLN A 30 -3.85 -2.21 0.26
C GLN A 30 -5.05 -1.55 0.95
N TRP A 31 -4.80 -0.82 2.04
CA TRP A 31 -5.87 -0.11 2.75
C TRP A 31 -6.41 1.06 1.93
N VAL A 32 -5.53 1.78 1.21
CA VAL A 32 -5.96 2.85 0.29
C VAL A 32 -6.87 2.26 -0.79
N ALA A 33 -6.50 1.11 -1.35
CA ALA A 33 -7.30 0.44 -2.37
C ALA A 33 -8.69 0.05 -1.85
N ARG A 34 -8.80 -0.19 -0.55
CA ARG A 34 -10.07 -0.54 0.09
C ARG A 34 -10.85 0.68 0.59
N GLY A 35 -10.39 1.87 0.23
CA GLY A 35 -11.12 3.10 0.52
C GLY A 35 -10.88 3.70 1.89
N LYS A 36 -9.86 3.26 2.60
CA LYS A 36 -9.56 3.83 3.92
C LYS A 36 -8.82 5.15 3.77
N SER A 37 -9.19 6.11 4.63
CA SER A 37 -8.49 7.40 4.69
C SER A 37 -7.15 7.26 5.40
N PRO A 38 -6.23 8.21 5.23
CA PRO A 38 -4.96 8.18 5.96
C PRO A 38 -5.12 8.11 7.47
N TRP A 39 -6.13 8.81 8.01
CA TRP A 39 -6.41 8.76 9.45
C TRP A 39 -6.81 7.35 9.88
N GLU A 40 -7.72 6.72 9.12
CA GLU A 40 -8.17 5.36 9.41
C GLU A 40 -7.01 4.37 9.33
N ILE A 41 -6.17 4.50 8.31
CA ILE A 41 -5.01 3.64 8.15
C ILE A 41 -4.04 3.80 9.32
N GLY A 42 -3.83 5.04 9.76
CA GLY A 42 -3.00 5.31 10.91
C GLY A 42 -3.51 4.60 12.17
N GLU A 43 -4.83 4.61 12.36
CA GLU A 43 -5.45 3.91 13.49
C GLU A 43 -5.27 2.39 13.38
N ILE A 44 -5.49 1.85 12.19
CA ILE A 44 -5.38 0.40 11.96
C ILE A 44 -3.94 -0.08 12.18
N LEU A 45 -2.97 0.65 11.66
CA LEU A 45 -1.57 0.24 11.70
C LEU A 45 -0.81 0.78 12.90
N GLN A 46 -1.45 1.59 13.74
CA GLN A 46 -0.82 2.22 14.91
C GLN A 46 0.38 3.08 14.52
N ILE A 47 0.21 3.88 13.48
CA ILE A 47 1.20 4.85 13.02
C ILE A 47 0.51 6.20 12.81
N LYS A 48 1.30 7.25 12.73
CA LYS A 48 0.77 8.60 12.54
C LYS A 48 0.24 8.77 11.12
N LYS A 49 -0.80 9.58 10.95
CA LYS A 49 -1.33 9.95 9.64
C LYS A 49 -0.21 10.43 8.71
N ARG A 50 0.70 11.24 9.24
CA ARG A 50 1.85 11.74 8.47
C ARG A 50 2.70 10.59 7.94
N THR A 51 2.92 9.57 8.74
CA THR A 51 3.70 8.39 8.34
C THR A 51 2.98 7.64 7.22
N VAL A 52 1.64 7.56 7.29
CA VAL A 52 0.85 6.96 6.22
C VAL A 52 1.09 7.71 4.91
N HIS A 53 1.01 9.04 4.95
CA HIS A 53 1.28 9.87 3.76
C HIS A 53 2.68 9.63 3.20
N GLU A 54 3.67 9.51 4.08
CA GLU A 54 5.05 9.26 3.66
C GLU A 54 5.20 7.92 2.94
N HIS A 55 4.53 6.89 3.45
CA HIS A 55 4.55 5.58 2.79
C HIS A 55 3.89 5.64 1.41
N VAL A 56 2.77 6.36 1.30
CA VAL A 56 2.09 6.51 0.01
C VAL A 56 2.98 7.26 -0.98
N GLN A 57 3.57 8.37 -0.56
CA GLN A 57 4.44 9.17 -1.42
C GLN A 57 5.65 8.38 -1.90
N THR A 58 6.25 7.60 -0.99
CA THR A 58 7.38 6.77 -1.35
C THR A 58 6.97 5.70 -2.37
N ALA A 59 5.81 5.08 -2.18
CA ALA A 59 5.30 4.08 -3.11
C ALA A 59 5.05 4.70 -4.50
N VAL A 60 4.40 5.87 -4.53
CA VAL A 60 4.15 6.59 -5.79
C VAL A 60 5.46 6.82 -6.55
N ARG A 61 6.48 7.29 -5.84
CA ARG A 61 7.78 7.55 -6.45
C ARG A 61 8.46 6.29 -6.95
N LYS A 62 8.47 5.23 -6.14
CA LYS A 62 9.09 3.96 -6.52
C LYS A 62 8.41 3.31 -7.72
N MET A 63 7.10 3.47 -7.82
CA MET A 63 6.32 2.89 -8.91
C MET A 63 6.31 3.76 -10.17
N GLY A 64 6.85 4.98 -10.09
CA GLY A 64 6.79 5.90 -11.21
C GLY A 64 5.36 6.32 -11.55
N ALA A 65 4.48 6.32 -10.57
CA ALA A 65 3.08 6.66 -10.76
C ALA A 65 2.89 8.18 -10.76
N ALA A 66 1.84 8.64 -11.43
CA ALA A 66 1.53 10.07 -11.50
C ALA A 66 1.00 10.62 -10.17
N ASN A 67 0.28 9.78 -9.44
CA ASN A 67 -0.30 10.16 -8.15
C ASN A 67 -0.74 8.88 -7.41
N ARG A 68 -1.33 9.07 -6.25
CA ARG A 68 -1.79 7.98 -5.40
C ARG A 68 -2.81 7.07 -6.09
N ILE A 69 -3.75 7.67 -6.81
CA ILE A 69 -4.78 6.91 -7.52
C ILE A 69 -4.15 6.04 -8.59
N HIS A 70 -3.22 6.60 -9.35
CA HIS A 70 -2.49 5.87 -10.39
C HIS A 70 -1.68 4.72 -9.77
N ALA A 71 -1.02 4.98 -8.63
CA ALA A 71 -0.24 3.95 -7.95
C ALA A 71 -1.11 2.77 -7.53
N VAL A 72 -2.31 3.05 -6.98
CA VAL A 72 -3.25 2.01 -6.59
C VAL A 72 -3.72 1.22 -7.81
N ALA A 73 -4.05 1.91 -8.91
CA ALA A 73 -4.46 1.25 -10.14
C ALA A 73 -3.38 0.30 -10.67
N MET A 74 -2.13 0.77 -10.66
CA MET A 74 -0.99 -0.06 -11.08
C MET A 74 -0.82 -1.26 -10.15
N ALA A 75 -0.96 -1.05 -8.85
CA ALA A 75 -0.81 -2.11 -7.87
C ALA A 75 -1.88 -3.17 -8.02
N ILE A 76 -3.10 -2.79 -8.35
CA ILE A 76 -4.18 -3.74 -8.63
C ILE A 76 -3.90 -4.51 -9.92
N ARG A 77 -3.50 -3.81 -10.98
CA ARG A 77 -3.16 -4.43 -12.27
C ARG A 77 -2.09 -5.50 -12.09
N ASP A 78 -1.07 -5.20 -11.29
CA ASP A 78 0.07 -6.09 -11.08
C ASP A 78 -0.13 -7.05 -9.92
N ARG A 79 -1.35 -7.08 -9.35
CA ARG A 79 -1.73 -7.96 -8.24
C ARG A 79 -0.87 -7.79 -6.99
N ILE A 80 -0.33 -6.60 -6.81
CA ILE A 80 0.40 -6.25 -5.58
C ILE A 80 -0.62 -6.07 -4.45
N VAL A 81 -1.77 -5.49 -4.77
CA VAL A 81 -2.90 -5.36 -3.85
C VAL A 81 -4.16 -5.91 -4.51
N GLU A 82 -5.16 -6.25 -3.70
CA GLU A 82 -6.45 -6.79 -4.18
C GLU A 82 -7.61 -6.07 -3.48
N LEU A 83 -8.67 -5.87 -4.23
CA LEU A 83 -9.91 -5.27 -3.69
C LEU A 83 -10.75 -6.26 -2.88
#